data_e57b82d10a0bec2cd8ac2208108ac77b
#
_entry.id   e57b82d10a0bec2cd8ac2208108ac77b
#
_cell.length_a   1.000
_cell.length_b   1.000
_cell.length_c   1.000
_cell.angle_alpha   90.00
_cell.angle_beta   90.00
_cell.angle_gamma   90.00
#
_symmetry.space_group_name_H-M   'P 1'
#
loop_
_entity.id
_entity.type
_entity.pdbx_description
1 polymer ?
#
loop_
_entity_poly.entity_id
_entity_poly.type
_entity_poly.pdbx_seq_one_letter_code
_entity_poly.pdbx_strand_id
1 'polypeptide(L)'
;MHFIKNRLKNVVRSSIRRMGYDIRKQDLIGQDAYLDIRRIVGSKSPVIFDVGANAGQTIDDLRKVFPSPTIHAFEPGKVAFDSLLQTHSKLPHVRLNNLALGAKPGRQIFFENYRTDMSSFLPLGPDGWGYISNQREIEVSTVDRYCSQHEIPIIDLLKSDTQGFDLEVIKGAQGLLNARKIRLIYLELTFQKMYQGIPPMDEIYRFISDQGFELVSFYTFYYLNERAGWTDALFIHPQFQI
;
A
#
# COMPACT_ATOMS: atom_id res chain seq x y z
N MET A 1 5.72 11.91 -43.17
CA MET A 1 4.70 12.32 -42.18
C MET A 1 5.07 12.02 -40.72
N HIS A 2 5.74 10.92 -40.43
CA HIS A 2 6.16 10.52 -39.06
C HIS A 2 7.24 11.47 -38.44
N PHE A 3 8.19 11.96 -39.26
CA PHE A 3 9.28 12.83 -38.83
C PHE A 3 8.83 14.22 -38.37
N ILE A 4 7.82 14.79 -39.01
CA ILE A 4 7.28 16.13 -38.69
C ILE A 4 6.47 16.06 -37.36
N LYS A 5 5.72 14.99 -37.12
CA LYS A 5 5.00 14.74 -35.85
C LYS A 5 5.92 14.64 -34.65
N ASN A 6 7.07 13.99 -34.81
CA ASN A 6 8.06 13.85 -33.73
C ASN A 6 8.76 15.19 -33.42
N ARG A 7 9.05 15.99 -34.44
CA ARG A 7 9.68 17.30 -34.25
C ARG A 7 8.75 18.30 -33.53
N LEU A 8 7.46 18.29 -33.88
CA LEU A 8 6.46 19.14 -33.23
C LEU A 8 6.24 18.72 -31.76
N LYS A 9 6.17 17.41 -31.47
CA LYS A 9 6.09 16.87 -30.11
C LYS A 9 7.30 17.31 -29.26
N ASN A 10 8.50 17.28 -29.82
CA ASN A 10 9.71 17.68 -29.08
C ASN A 10 9.75 19.18 -28.81
N VAL A 11 9.29 20.03 -29.73
CA VAL A 11 9.20 21.48 -29.54
C VAL A 11 8.17 21.82 -28.45
N VAL A 12 6.97 21.22 -28.50
CA VAL A 12 5.94 21.40 -27.49
C VAL A 12 6.45 20.95 -26.12
N ARG A 13 7.08 19.79 -26.05
CA ARG A 13 7.64 19.23 -24.80
C ARG A 13 8.75 20.13 -24.22
N SER A 14 9.64 20.68 -25.06
CA SER A 14 10.68 21.59 -24.59
C SER A 14 10.13 22.93 -24.09
N SER A 15 9.09 23.46 -24.74
CA SER A 15 8.44 24.71 -24.32
C SER A 15 7.74 24.52 -22.96
N ILE A 16 7.05 23.39 -22.75
CA ILE A 16 6.38 23.09 -21.50
C ILE A 16 7.39 22.84 -20.37
N ARG A 17 8.52 22.18 -20.67
CA ARG A 17 9.61 22.03 -19.68
C ARG A 17 10.23 23.36 -19.25
N ARG A 18 10.33 24.34 -20.14
CA ARG A 18 10.77 25.70 -19.78
C ARG A 18 9.82 26.44 -18.85
N MET A 19 8.53 26.03 -18.84
CA MET A 19 7.52 26.54 -17.89
C MET A 19 7.49 25.73 -16.57
N GLY A 20 8.41 24.77 -16.36
CA GLY A 20 8.48 23.95 -15.14
C GLY A 20 7.59 22.71 -15.15
N TYR A 21 6.95 22.37 -16.29
CA TYR A 21 6.09 21.18 -16.42
C TYR A 21 6.73 20.10 -17.28
N ASP A 22 6.48 18.83 -16.99
CA ASP A 22 6.84 17.70 -17.87
C ASP A 22 5.59 16.98 -18.36
N ILE A 23 5.51 16.74 -19.68
CA ILE A 23 4.44 15.94 -20.28
C ILE A 23 4.95 14.51 -20.42
N ARG A 24 4.31 13.58 -19.74
CA ARG A 24 4.54 12.14 -19.86
C ARG A 24 3.36 11.48 -20.56
N LYS A 25 3.62 10.36 -21.22
CA LYS A 25 2.57 9.53 -21.79
C LYS A 25 1.86 8.78 -20.65
N GLN A 26 0.54 8.90 -20.54
CA GLN A 26 -0.24 8.31 -19.45
C GLN A 26 -0.24 6.77 -19.39
N ASP A 27 0.15 6.08 -20.48
CA ASP A 27 0.05 4.62 -20.59
C ASP A 27 1.34 3.88 -20.19
N LEU A 28 2.29 4.54 -19.53
CA LEU A 28 3.54 3.90 -19.10
C LEU A 28 3.41 3.39 -17.67
N ILE A 29 3.88 2.16 -17.44
CA ILE A 29 4.07 1.59 -16.09
C ILE A 29 4.92 2.56 -15.26
N GLY A 30 4.58 2.72 -13.98
CA GLY A 30 5.28 3.57 -13.03
C GLY A 30 4.78 5.02 -12.93
N GLN A 31 3.61 5.34 -13.49
CA GLN A 31 3.02 6.67 -13.39
C GLN A 31 1.82 6.75 -12.45
N ASP A 32 0.98 5.72 -12.46
CA ASP A 32 -0.22 5.61 -11.64
C ASP A 32 -0.32 4.17 -11.12
N ALA A 33 -0.14 4.01 -9.82
CA ALA A 33 -0.12 2.71 -9.17
C ALA A 33 -1.43 1.94 -9.38
N TYR A 34 -2.57 2.59 -9.25
CA TYR A 34 -3.87 1.91 -9.34
C TYR A 34 -4.21 1.49 -10.76
N LEU A 35 -3.82 2.29 -11.77
CA LEU A 35 -3.95 1.91 -13.17
C LEU A 35 -3.03 0.74 -13.53
N ASP A 36 -1.81 0.74 -13.00
CA ASP A 36 -0.85 -0.36 -13.20
C ASP A 36 -1.34 -1.65 -12.52
N ILE A 37 -1.80 -1.56 -11.27
CA ILE A 37 -2.42 -2.67 -10.54
C ILE A 37 -3.59 -3.24 -11.35
N ARG A 38 -4.50 -2.39 -11.82
CA ARG A 38 -5.64 -2.81 -12.65
C ARG A 38 -5.19 -3.54 -13.91
N ARG A 39 -4.19 -3.00 -14.60
CA ARG A 39 -3.64 -3.57 -15.83
C ARG A 39 -3.04 -4.95 -15.60
N ILE A 40 -2.27 -5.09 -14.52
CA ILE A 40 -1.55 -6.33 -14.18
C ILE A 40 -2.52 -7.39 -13.66
N VAL A 41 -3.45 -7.01 -12.79
CA VAL A 41 -4.44 -7.94 -12.23
C VAL A 41 -5.36 -8.49 -13.33
N GLY A 42 -5.80 -7.65 -14.27
CA GLY A 42 -6.65 -8.03 -15.40
C GLY A 42 -8.08 -8.48 -15.02
N SER A 43 -8.34 -8.84 -13.77
CA SER A 43 -9.65 -9.24 -13.25
C SER A 43 -10.55 -8.02 -13.06
N LYS A 44 -11.87 -8.21 -13.24
CA LYS A 44 -12.89 -7.20 -12.91
C LYS A 44 -13.29 -7.22 -11.43
N SER A 45 -13.05 -8.33 -10.76
CA SER A 45 -13.47 -8.59 -9.37
C SER A 45 -12.30 -9.17 -8.56
N PRO A 46 -11.19 -8.42 -8.38
CA PRO A 46 -10.06 -8.87 -7.62
C PRO A 46 -10.37 -8.97 -6.12
N VAL A 47 -9.65 -9.85 -5.43
CA VAL A 47 -9.61 -9.90 -3.97
C VAL A 47 -8.46 -9.03 -3.49
N ILE A 48 -8.78 -7.99 -2.72
CA ILE A 48 -7.85 -6.96 -2.29
C ILE A 48 -7.84 -6.89 -0.76
N PHE A 49 -6.65 -6.87 -0.18
CA PHE A 49 -6.43 -6.54 1.22
C PHE A 49 -5.86 -5.12 1.30
N ASP A 50 -6.55 -4.23 2.01
CA ASP A 50 -6.12 -2.87 2.33
C ASP A 50 -5.78 -2.81 3.82
N VAL A 51 -4.51 -3.01 4.15
CA VAL A 51 -4.00 -3.01 5.52
C VAL A 51 -3.48 -1.62 5.86
N GLY A 52 -4.04 -1.03 6.93
CA GLY A 52 -3.92 0.40 7.23
C GLY A 52 -4.88 1.23 6.38
N ALA A 53 -6.17 0.88 6.42
CA ALA A 53 -7.18 1.49 5.57
C ALA A 53 -7.53 2.94 5.97
N ASN A 54 -7.17 3.35 7.18
CA ASN A 54 -7.47 4.66 7.76
C ASN A 54 -8.94 5.07 7.51
N ALA A 55 -9.21 6.21 6.90
CA ALA A 55 -10.55 6.68 6.58
C ALA A 55 -11.14 6.14 5.26
N GLY A 56 -10.40 5.28 4.52
CA GLY A 56 -10.89 4.58 3.33
C GLY A 56 -10.48 5.16 1.98
N GLN A 57 -9.48 6.03 1.94
CA GLN A 57 -9.02 6.67 0.69
C GLN A 57 -8.63 5.62 -0.38
N THR A 58 -7.91 4.58 0.01
CA THR A 58 -7.52 3.47 -0.88
C THR A 58 -8.74 2.73 -1.43
N ILE A 59 -9.78 2.53 -0.61
CA ILE A 59 -11.03 1.87 -1.05
C ILE A 59 -11.67 2.68 -2.17
N ASP A 60 -11.72 4.00 -2.03
CA ASP A 60 -12.29 4.89 -3.04
C ASP A 60 -11.51 4.83 -4.35
N ASP A 61 -10.17 4.84 -4.28
CA ASP A 61 -9.31 4.79 -5.46
C ASP A 61 -9.40 3.43 -6.18
N LEU A 62 -9.40 2.33 -5.44
CA LEU A 62 -9.57 0.98 -5.99
C LEU A 62 -10.94 0.82 -6.68
N ARG A 63 -12.00 1.40 -6.12
CA ARG A 63 -13.34 1.35 -6.72
C ARG A 63 -13.50 2.21 -7.97
N LYS A 64 -12.65 3.21 -8.17
CA LYS A 64 -12.60 3.97 -9.44
C LYS A 64 -12.02 3.15 -10.58
N VAL A 65 -11.07 2.26 -10.28
CA VAL A 65 -10.35 1.49 -11.30
C VAL A 65 -10.90 0.07 -11.50
N PHE A 66 -11.50 -0.54 -10.47
CA PHE A 66 -12.12 -1.85 -10.58
C PHE A 66 -13.64 -1.79 -10.51
N PRO A 67 -14.38 -2.45 -11.43
CA PRO A 67 -15.83 -2.43 -11.42
C PRO A 67 -16.48 -3.05 -10.20
N SER A 68 -15.91 -4.15 -9.67
CA SER A 68 -16.50 -4.92 -8.56
C SER A 68 -15.44 -5.60 -7.70
N PRO A 69 -14.51 -4.85 -7.07
CA PRO A 69 -13.48 -5.44 -6.24
C PRO A 69 -14.08 -5.98 -4.93
N THR A 70 -13.56 -7.11 -4.45
CA THR A 70 -13.80 -7.58 -3.09
C THR A 70 -12.69 -7.05 -2.20
N ILE A 71 -12.99 -6.13 -1.29
CA ILE A 71 -12.01 -5.44 -0.47
C ILE A 71 -12.17 -5.87 0.99
N HIS A 72 -11.10 -6.37 1.59
CA HIS A 72 -10.95 -6.58 3.01
C HIS A 72 -10.07 -5.48 3.57
N ALA A 73 -10.67 -4.51 4.28
CA ALA A 73 -9.99 -3.36 4.84
C ALA A 73 -9.73 -3.58 6.33
N PHE A 74 -8.54 -3.26 6.79
CA PHE A 74 -8.08 -3.45 8.17
C PHE A 74 -7.60 -2.12 8.73
N GLU A 75 -8.21 -1.67 9.82
CA GLU A 75 -7.85 -0.44 10.53
C GLU A 75 -7.99 -0.66 12.04
N PRO A 76 -6.87 -0.70 12.79
CA PRO A 76 -6.91 -0.91 14.23
C PRO A 76 -7.28 0.33 15.04
N GLY A 77 -6.94 1.53 14.54
CA GLY A 77 -7.17 2.80 15.22
C GLY A 77 -8.66 3.12 15.31
N LYS A 78 -9.14 3.37 16.55
CA LYS A 78 -10.59 3.56 16.76
C LYS A 78 -11.15 4.77 16.00
N VAL A 79 -10.49 5.89 16.04
CA VAL A 79 -10.96 7.13 15.41
C VAL A 79 -11.03 6.98 13.89
N ALA A 80 -9.98 6.41 13.29
CA ALA A 80 -9.92 6.13 11.85
C ALA A 80 -11.00 5.10 11.46
N PHE A 81 -11.14 4.02 12.24
CA PHE A 81 -12.12 2.98 11.96
C PHE A 81 -13.57 3.48 12.09
N ASP A 82 -13.88 4.32 13.07
CA ASP A 82 -15.21 4.93 13.20
C ASP A 82 -15.55 5.79 11.96
N SER A 83 -14.58 6.57 11.45
CA SER A 83 -14.72 7.33 10.21
C SER A 83 -14.93 6.41 9.00
N LEU A 84 -14.14 5.34 8.91
CA LEU A 84 -14.24 4.33 7.87
C LEU A 84 -15.62 3.66 7.86
N LEU A 85 -16.16 3.32 9.02
CA LEU A 85 -17.51 2.77 9.15
C LEU A 85 -18.59 3.73 8.66
N GLN A 86 -18.51 5.02 9.02
CA GLN A 86 -19.50 6.01 8.62
C GLN A 86 -19.61 6.12 7.11
N THR A 87 -18.49 6.05 6.40
CA THR A 87 -18.42 6.33 4.96
C THR A 87 -18.55 5.07 4.11
N HIS A 88 -18.03 3.92 4.57
CA HIS A 88 -17.84 2.73 3.73
C HIS A 88 -18.63 1.49 4.15
N SER A 89 -19.33 1.50 5.32
CA SER A 89 -20.03 0.31 5.83
C SER A 89 -21.15 -0.23 4.93
N LYS A 90 -21.72 0.60 4.06
CA LYS A 90 -22.80 0.22 3.13
C LYS A 90 -22.30 -0.15 1.74
N LEU A 91 -21.00 -0.09 1.50
CA LEU A 91 -20.45 -0.43 0.18
C LEU A 91 -20.51 -1.94 -0.07
N PRO A 92 -21.03 -2.38 -1.24
CA PRO A 92 -21.06 -3.79 -1.58
C PRO A 92 -19.63 -4.31 -1.76
N HIS A 93 -19.40 -5.56 -1.36
CA HIS A 93 -18.12 -6.27 -1.47
C HIS A 93 -16.95 -5.60 -0.70
N VAL A 94 -17.26 -4.74 0.29
CA VAL A 94 -16.27 -4.16 1.21
C VAL A 94 -16.52 -4.71 2.60
N ARG A 95 -15.49 -5.35 3.18
CA ARG A 95 -15.51 -5.85 4.56
C ARG A 95 -14.54 -5.04 5.40
N LEU A 96 -15.09 -4.35 6.39
CA LEU A 96 -14.32 -3.50 7.31
C LEU A 96 -13.98 -4.29 8.58
N ASN A 97 -12.71 -4.28 8.99
CA ASN A 97 -12.21 -5.02 10.12
C ASN A 97 -11.47 -4.06 11.08
N ASN A 98 -11.98 -3.91 12.31
CA ASN A 98 -11.23 -3.21 13.37
C ASN A 98 -10.22 -4.19 13.98
N LEU A 99 -9.17 -4.46 13.22
CA LEU A 99 -8.17 -5.48 13.47
C LEU A 99 -6.85 -5.06 12.87
N ALA A 100 -5.76 -5.35 13.54
CA ALA A 100 -4.43 -5.23 12.96
C ALA A 100 -3.95 -6.55 12.37
N LEU A 101 -3.12 -6.48 11.34
CA LEU A 101 -2.38 -7.61 10.79
C LEU A 101 -0.89 -7.43 11.07
N GLY A 102 -0.21 -8.54 11.41
CA GLY A 102 1.22 -8.57 11.71
C GLY A 102 1.78 -9.98 11.59
N ALA A 103 3.05 -10.19 11.96
CA ALA A 103 3.76 -11.45 11.77
C ALA A 103 3.22 -12.61 12.65
N LYS A 104 2.67 -12.28 13.82
CA LYS A 104 2.19 -13.27 14.79
C LYS A 104 0.88 -12.78 15.42
N PRO A 105 -0.08 -13.70 15.66
CA PRO A 105 -1.28 -13.35 16.41
C PRO A 105 -0.92 -13.01 17.87
N GLY A 106 -1.66 -12.07 18.45
CA GLY A 106 -1.45 -11.63 19.83
C GLY A 106 -2.04 -10.28 20.12
N ARG A 107 -1.49 -9.59 21.12
CA ARG A 107 -1.84 -8.21 21.45
C ARG A 107 -0.58 -7.36 21.51
N GLN A 108 -0.65 -6.15 21.00
CA GLN A 108 0.47 -5.20 20.98
C GLN A 108 -0.04 -3.78 21.27
N ILE A 109 0.87 -2.96 21.82
CA ILE A 109 0.58 -1.54 22.03
C ILE A 109 0.59 -0.83 20.69
N PHE A 110 -0.50 -0.13 20.40
CA PHE A 110 -0.68 0.72 19.23
C PHE A 110 -0.64 2.18 19.67
N PHE A 111 0.17 2.97 19.01
CA PHE A 111 0.34 4.39 19.28
C PHE A 111 -0.57 5.20 18.37
N GLU A 112 -1.69 5.69 18.90
CA GLU A 112 -2.62 6.54 18.18
C GLU A 112 -2.08 7.97 18.12
N ASN A 113 -1.78 8.44 16.91
CA ASN A 113 -1.38 9.82 16.68
C ASN A 113 -2.65 10.69 16.51
N TYR A 114 -2.57 11.99 16.87
CA TYR A 114 -3.66 12.92 16.61
C TYR A 114 -3.97 13.03 15.10
N ARG A 115 -2.96 12.84 14.27
CA ARG A 115 -3.09 12.57 12.84
C ARG A 115 -3.24 11.06 12.65
N THR A 116 -4.44 10.61 12.33
CA THR A 116 -4.75 9.17 12.25
C THR A 116 -3.87 8.44 11.23
N ASP A 117 -3.45 9.15 10.15
CA ASP A 117 -2.54 8.68 9.12
C ASP A 117 -1.09 8.43 9.58
N MET A 118 -0.76 8.81 10.82
CA MET A 118 0.55 8.63 11.45
C MET A 118 0.52 7.66 12.64
N SER A 119 -0.58 6.94 12.83
CA SER A 119 -0.71 5.95 13.90
C SER A 119 0.03 4.66 13.54
N SER A 120 0.73 4.03 14.50
CA SER A 120 1.60 2.88 14.24
C SER A 120 1.74 1.98 15.47
N PHE A 121 2.23 0.76 15.28
CA PHE A 121 2.77 -0.08 16.36
C PHE A 121 4.18 0.33 16.79
N LEU A 122 4.82 1.21 16.04
CA LEU A 122 6.15 1.74 16.37
C LEU A 122 6.00 3.12 17.04
N PRO A 123 6.79 3.43 18.08
CA PRO A 123 6.83 4.76 18.64
C PRO A 123 7.27 5.79 17.60
N LEU A 124 6.77 7.03 17.72
CA LEU A 124 7.16 8.11 16.83
C LEU A 124 8.67 8.35 16.86
N GLY A 125 9.26 8.48 15.69
CA GLY A 125 10.69 8.76 15.52
C GLY A 125 11.00 10.26 15.47
N PRO A 126 12.28 10.63 15.34
CA PRO A 126 12.69 12.04 15.31
C PRO A 126 12.20 12.82 14.09
N ASP A 127 11.93 12.14 12.97
CA ASP A 127 11.39 12.76 11.75
C ASP A 127 9.86 12.58 11.64
N GLY A 128 9.24 11.95 12.64
CA GLY A 128 7.80 11.69 12.64
C GLY A 128 6.96 12.92 12.91
N TRP A 129 5.74 12.91 12.39
CA TRP A 129 4.83 14.05 12.47
C TRP A 129 3.72 13.86 13.49
N GLY A 130 3.27 14.97 14.06
CA GLY A 130 2.22 14.98 15.04
C GLY A 130 2.71 14.62 16.45
N TYR A 131 1.82 14.06 17.25
CA TYR A 131 2.10 13.59 18.59
C TYR A 131 1.20 12.40 18.94
N ILE A 132 1.67 11.54 19.83
CA ILE A 132 0.88 10.41 20.30
C ILE A 132 -0.19 10.93 21.27
N SER A 133 -1.45 10.80 20.85
CA SER A 133 -2.63 11.23 21.62
C SER A 133 -3.12 10.15 22.58
N ASN A 134 -2.89 8.87 22.24
CA ASN A 134 -3.33 7.74 23.02
C ASN A 134 -2.45 6.49 22.75
N GLN A 135 -2.49 5.53 23.66
CA GLN A 135 -1.88 4.21 23.52
C GLN A 135 -2.91 3.15 23.90
N ARG A 136 -3.06 2.15 23.06
CA ARG A 136 -4.03 1.09 23.28
C ARG A 136 -3.43 -0.28 22.97
N GLU A 137 -3.81 -1.27 23.74
CA GLU A 137 -3.52 -2.65 23.39
C GLU A 137 -4.52 -3.13 22.34
N ILE A 138 -4.02 -3.50 21.17
CA ILE A 138 -4.82 -3.92 20.00
C ILE A 138 -4.59 -5.40 19.73
N GLU A 139 -5.64 -6.09 19.32
CA GLU A 139 -5.55 -7.44 18.80
C GLU A 139 -4.87 -7.45 17.43
N VAL A 140 -3.87 -8.31 17.28
CA VAL A 140 -3.14 -8.54 16.02
C VAL A 140 -3.46 -9.95 15.55
N SER A 141 -3.84 -10.09 14.29
CA SER A 141 -3.94 -11.36 13.58
C SER A 141 -2.84 -11.46 12.52
N THR A 142 -2.86 -12.50 11.71
CA THR A 142 -2.00 -12.62 10.54
C THR A 142 -2.82 -12.70 9.27
N VAL A 143 -2.23 -12.34 8.12
CA VAL A 143 -2.87 -12.48 6.81
C VAL A 143 -3.28 -13.95 6.59
N ASP A 144 -2.38 -14.89 6.88
CA ASP A 144 -2.63 -16.32 6.73
C ASP A 144 -3.82 -16.80 7.57
N ARG A 145 -3.87 -16.40 8.85
CA ARG A 145 -4.96 -16.77 9.75
C ARG A 145 -6.29 -16.20 9.30
N TYR A 146 -6.30 -14.92 8.89
CA TYR A 146 -7.51 -14.27 8.39
C TYR A 146 -8.02 -14.96 7.12
N CYS A 147 -7.13 -15.25 6.16
CA CYS A 147 -7.50 -15.96 4.94
C CYS A 147 -8.06 -17.37 5.22
N SER A 148 -7.45 -18.11 6.14
CA SER A 148 -7.95 -19.43 6.57
C SER A 148 -9.33 -19.34 7.20
N GLN A 149 -9.59 -18.35 8.08
CA GLN A 149 -10.87 -18.16 8.74
C GLN A 149 -12.01 -17.74 7.80
N HIS A 150 -11.67 -17.08 6.70
CA HIS A 150 -12.64 -16.56 5.73
C HIS A 150 -12.62 -17.28 4.39
N GLU A 151 -11.92 -18.43 4.31
CA GLU A 151 -11.84 -19.27 3.11
C GLU A 151 -11.39 -18.50 1.86
N ILE A 152 -10.41 -17.58 2.04
CA ILE A 152 -9.84 -16.78 0.96
C ILE A 152 -8.64 -17.52 0.37
N PRO A 153 -8.75 -18.09 -0.84
CA PRO A 153 -7.71 -18.96 -1.39
C PRO A 153 -6.55 -18.21 -2.04
N ILE A 154 -6.76 -16.95 -2.43
CA ILE A 154 -5.78 -16.13 -3.15
C ILE A 154 -6.04 -14.65 -2.88
N ILE A 155 -4.98 -13.85 -2.84
CA ILE A 155 -5.03 -12.39 -2.77
C ILE A 155 -4.46 -11.83 -4.08
N ASP A 156 -5.25 -11.03 -4.80
CA ASP A 156 -4.80 -10.38 -6.02
C ASP A 156 -3.91 -9.16 -5.71
N LEU A 157 -4.24 -8.43 -4.65
CA LEU A 157 -3.45 -7.31 -4.15
C LEU A 157 -3.41 -7.31 -2.61
N LEU A 158 -2.22 -7.42 -2.05
CA LEU A 158 -1.94 -7.09 -0.65
C LEU A 158 -1.34 -5.68 -0.61
N LYS A 159 -2.15 -4.69 -0.27
CA LYS A 159 -1.67 -3.33 0.03
C LYS A 159 -1.41 -3.23 1.52
N SER A 160 -0.26 -2.70 1.88
CA SER A 160 0.12 -2.37 3.26
C SER A 160 0.61 -0.94 3.35
N ASP A 161 0.05 -0.20 4.28
CA ASP A 161 0.45 1.15 4.65
C ASP A 161 0.17 1.29 6.15
N THR A 162 1.07 0.72 6.93
CA THR A 162 0.93 0.54 8.37
C THR A 162 1.96 1.34 9.14
N GLN A 163 2.48 2.36 8.44
CA GLN A 163 3.36 3.35 9.05
C GLN A 163 4.58 2.71 9.73
N GLY A 164 5.32 1.93 8.91
CA GLY A 164 6.55 1.25 9.30
C GLY A 164 6.37 -0.17 9.85
N PHE A 165 5.13 -0.66 10.01
CA PHE A 165 4.86 -2.03 10.44
C PHE A 165 4.64 -3.01 9.26
N ASP A 166 4.88 -2.55 8.05
CA ASP A 166 4.58 -3.24 6.78
C ASP A 166 5.31 -4.57 6.63
N LEU A 167 6.58 -4.63 7.03
CA LEU A 167 7.34 -5.88 7.00
C LEU A 167 6.70 -6.98 7.87
N GLU A 168 6.15 -6.60 9.02
CA GLU A 168 5.48 -7.54 9.91
C GLU A 168 4.15 -8.05 9.31
N VAL A 169 3.44 -7.18 8.58
CA VAL A 169 2.24 -7.59 7.82
C VAL A 169 2.60 -8.62 6.76
N ILE A 170 3.65 -8.37 5.96
CA ILE A 170 4.10 -9.29 4.90
C ILE A 170 4.59 -10.62 5.51
N LYS A 171 5.34 -10.59 6.62
CA LYS A 171 5.75 -11.81 7.36
C LYS A 171 4.53 -12.63 7.83
N GLY A 172 3.41 -11.97 8.17
CA GLY A 172 2.17 -12.62 8.56
C GLY A 172 1.43 -13.34 7.42
N ALA A 173 1.91 -13.22 6.20
CA ALA A 173 1.40 -13.90 5.00
C ALA A 173 2.30 -15.06 4.54
N GLN A 174 3.24 -15.54 5.38
CA GLN A 174 4.29 -16.48 4.98
C GLN A 174 3.76 -17.77 4.33
N GLY A 175 2.63 -18.30 4.81
CA GLY A 175 1.99 -19.48 4.23
C GLY A 175 1.47 -19.24 2.82
N LEU A 176 0.81 -18.08 2.59
CA LEU A 176 0.33 -17.66 1.27
C LEU A 176 1.48 -17.32 0.33
N LEU A 177 2.56 -16.69 0.83
CA LEU A 177 3.78 -16.41 0.06
C LEU A 177 4.42 -17.71 -0.42
N ASN A 178 4.66 -18.67 0.47
CA ASN A 178 5.23 -19.98 0.14
C ASN A 178 4.34 -20.75 -0.86
N ALA A 179 3.02 -20.64 -0.72
CA ALA A 179 2.05 -21.25 -1.61
C ALA A 179 1.85 -20.47 -2.92
N ARG A 180 2.51 -19.31 -3.07
CA ARG A 180 2.37 -18.39 -4.22
C ARG A 180 0.91 -17.97 -4.45
N LYS A 181 0.22 -17.62 -3.37
CA LYS A 181 -1.20 -17.22 -3.36
C LYS A 181 -1.41 -15.71 -3.23
N ILE A 182 -0.34 -14.92 -3.34
CA ILE A 182 -0.39 -13.46 -3.43
C ILE A 182 0.16 -13.04 -4.79
N ARG A 183 -0.62 -12.28 -5.55
CA ARG A 183 -0.23 -11.85 -6.90
C ARG A 183 0.63 -10.59 -6.86
N LEU A 184 0.14 -9.56 -6.18
CA LEU A 184 0.79 -8.25 -6.05
C LEU A 184 0.94 -7.87 -4.59
N ILE A 185 2.05 -7.19 -4.28
CA ILE A 185 2.30 -6.50 -3.02
C ILE A 185 2.51 -5.03 -3.34
N TYR A 186 1.76 -4.14 -2.68
CA TYR A 186 1.89 -2.69 -2.79
C TYR A 186 2.05 -2.10 -1.40
N LEU A 187 3.15 -1.40 -1.15
CA LEU A 187 3.44 -0.88 0.18
C LEU A 187 4.25 0.41 0.14
N GLU A 188 4.16 1.18 1.24
CA GLU A 188 5.00 2.34 1.46
C GLU A 188 6.40 1.90 1.94
N LEU A 189 7.44 2.52 1.34
CA LEU A 189 8.83 2.38 1.75
C LEU A 189 9.33 3.72 2.27
N THR A 190 9.66 3.77 3.55
CA THR A 190 10.12 4.97 4.23
C THR A 190 11.65 4.98 4.31
N PHE A 191 12.29 6.12 3.97
CA PHE A 191 13.73 6.32 4.00
C PHE A 191 14.20 7.10 5.23
N GLN A 192 13.28 7.81 5.89
CA GLN A 192 13.54 8.65 7.06
C GLN A 192 13.13 7.93 8.35
N LYS A 193 13.66 8.42 9.48
CA LYS A 193 13.36 7.85 10.82
C LYS A 193 12.02 8.37 11.37
N MET A 194 10.94 8.14 10.59
CA MET A 194 9.58 8.53 10.99
C MET A 194 9.13 7.81 12.26
N TYR A 195 9.59 6.57 12.45
CA TYR A 195 9.28 5.73 13.61
C TYR A 195 10.54 5.11 14.20
N GLN A 196 10.53 4.88 15.51
CA GLN A 196 11.64 4.18 16.19
C GLN A 196 11.57 2.70 15.83
N GLY A 197 12.71 2.14 15.42
CA GLY A 197 12.80 0.72 15.05
C GLY A 197 12.15 0.38 13.71
N ILE A 198 11.82 1.38 12.86
CA ILE A 198 11.36 1.12 11.49
C ILE A 198 12.42 0.30 10.74
N PRO A 199 12.01 -0.80 10.07
CA PRO A 199 12.94 -1.56 9.25
C PRO A 199 13.50 -0.68 8.12
N PRO A 200 14.81 -0.77 7.80
CA PRO A 200 15.36 -0.08 6.65
C PRO A 200 14.76 -0.62 5.34
N MET A 201 14.63 0.23 4.33
CA MET A 201 13.99 -0.11 3.05
C MET A 201 14.60 -1.33 2.39
N ASP A 202 15.93 -1.49 2.46
CA ASP A 202 16.63 -2.63 1.85
C ASP A 202 16.30 -3.97 2.53
N GLU A 203 15.97 -3.98 3.84
CA GLU A 203 15.48 -5.17 4.54
C GLU A 203 14.11 -5.59 4.00
N ILE A 204 13.19 -4.64 3.85
CA ILE A 204 11.84 -4.89 3.32
C ILE A 204 11.95 -5.40 1.87
N TYR A 205 12.72 -4.68 1.04
CA TYR A 205 12.92 -5.03 -0.35
C TYR A 205 13.51 -6.45 -0.49
N ARG A 206 14.56 -6.75 0.27
CA ARG A 206 15.23 -8.06 0.26
C ARG A 206 14.25 -9.16 0.68
N PHE A 207 13.51 -8.95 1.77
CA PHE A 207 12.53 -9.93 2.24
C PHE A 207 11.52 -10.28 1.14
N ILE A 208 10.95 -9.28 0.47
CA ILE A 208 9.96 -9.46 -0.61
C ILE A 208 10.60 -10.16 -1.82
N SER A 209 11.83 -9.79 -2.19
CA SER A 209 12.57 -10.41 -3.30
C SER A 209 12.92 -11.86 -3.00
N ASP A 210 13.27 -12.19 -1.75
CA ASP A 210 13.55 -13.57 -1.32
C ASP A 210 12.29 -14.46 -1.36
N GLN A 211 11.08 -13.86 -1.31
CA GLN A 211 9.82 -14.57 -1.56
C GLN A 211 9.52 -14.77 -3.07
N GLY A 212 10.44 -14.34 -3.94
CA GLY A 212 10.33 -14.50 -5.39
C GLY A 212 9.56 -13.39 -6.10
N PHE A 213 9.27 -12.28 -5.45
CA PHE A 213 8.64 -11.13 -6.09
C PHE A 213 9.64 -10.26 -6.82
N GLU A 214 9.20 -9.66 -7.92
CA GLU A 214 9.95 -8.70 -8.73
C GLU A 214 9.34 -7.31 -8.61
N LEU A 215 10.19 -6.28 -8.55
CA LEU A 215 9.75 -4.89 -8.53
C LEU A 215 9.14 -4.51 -9.89
N VAL A 216 7.90 -4.02 -9.85
CA VAL A 216 7.24 -3.40 -11.03
C VAL A 216 7.67 -1.96 -11.16
N SER A 217 7.49 -1.16 -10.11
CA SER A 217 7.88 0.25 -10.10
C SER A 217 7.89 0.81 -8.68
N PHE A 218 8.67 1.88 -8.52
CA PHE A 218 8.40 2.90 -7.50
C PHE A 218 7.50 3.97 -8.10
N TYR A 219 6.64 4.54 -7.24
CA TYR A 219 5.73 5.60 -7.66
C TYR A 219 6.18 6.96 -7.14
N THR A 220 5.27 7.86 -6.77
CA THR A 220 5.63 9.22 -6.34
C THR A 220 6.61 9.19 -5.18
N PHE A 221 7.76 9.82 -5.37
CA PHE A 221 8.69 10.08 -4.27
C PHE A 221 8.29 11.36 -3.54
N TYR A 222 8.16 11.25 -2.24
CA TYR A 222 7.97 12.39 -1.34
C TYR A 222 9.30 12.74 -0.68
N TYR A 223 9.56 14.03 -0.56
CA TYR A 223 10.82 14.53 -0.04
C TYR A 223 10.62 15.25 1.28
N LEU A 224 11.53 15.00 2.22
CA LEU A 224 11.60 15.67 3.51
C LEU A 224 13.02 16.25 3.66
N ASN A 225 13.12 17.56 3.91
CA ASN A 225 14.40 18.26 4.04
C ASN A 225 15.36 17.94 2.87
N GLU A 226 14.88 18.06 1.64
CA GLU A 226 15.62 17.82 0.38
C GLU A 226 16.17 16.39 0.21
N ARG A 227 15.66 15.43 0.98
CA ARG A 227 16.01 14.01 0.91
C ARG A 227 14.76 13.19 0.67
N ALA A 228 14.93 11.99 0.08
CA ALA A 228 13.82 11.07 -0.04
C ALA A 228 13.23 10.78 1.34
N GLY A 229 11.93 11.03 1.48
CA GLY A 229 11.14 10.74 2.69
C GLY A 229 10.55 9.35 2.62
N TRP A 230 9.69 9.13 1.64
CA TRP A 230 9.05 7.84 1.37
C TRP A 230 8.62 7.73 -0.10
N THR A 231 8.26 6.54 -0.52
CA THR A 231 7.69 6.22 -1.82
C THR A 231 6.86 4.95 -1.71
N ASP A 232 5.91 4.78 -2.61
CA ASP A 232 5.21 3.52 -2.76
C ASP A 232 5.93 2.61 -3.74
N ALA A 233 5.92 1.30 -3.47
CA ALA A 233 6.49 0.29 -4.33
C ALA A 233 5.48 -0.82 -4.65
N LEU A 234 5.41 -1.20 -5.92
CA LEU A 234 4.59 -2.32 -6.39
C LEU A 234 5.50 -3.48 -6.80
N PHE A 235 5.20 -4.65 -6.27
CA PHE A 235 5.88 -5.91 -6.59
C PHE A 235 4.89 -6.91 -7.17
N ILE A 236 5.37 -7.76 -8.09
CA ILE A 236 4.61 -8.84 -8.72
C ILE A 236 5.31 -10.18 -8.51
N HIS A 237 4.54 -11.23 -8.22
CA HIS A 237 5.08 -12.58 -8.31
C HIS A 237 5.06 -13.05 -9.78
N PRO A 238 6.22 -13.46 -10.38
CA PRO A 238 6.38 -13.71 -11.83
C PRO A 238 5.41 -14.74 -12.42
N GLN A 239 4.93 -15.71 -11.63
CA GLN A 239 3.94 -16.69 -12.11
C GLN A 239 2.62 -16.05 -12.59
N PHE A 240 2.36 -14.78 -12.25
CA PHE A 240 1.16 -14.03 -12.64
C PHE A 240 1.44 -12.97 -13.72
N GLN A 241 2.65 -12.92 -14.26
CA GLN A 241 2.95 -12.08 -15.42
C GLN A 241 2.13 -12.56 -16.63
N ILE A 242 1.60 -11.59 -17.39
CA ILE A 242 0.81 -11.80 -18.60
C ILE A 242 1.73 -11.95 -19.81
#